data_ae4540680321fe30b9504dd8a6e40f85
#
_entry.id   ae4540680321fe30b9504dd8a6e40f85
#
_cell.length_a   1.000
_cell.length_b   1.000
_cell.length_c   1.000
_cell.angle_alpha   90.00
_cell.angle_beta   90.00
_cell.angle_gamma   90.00
#
_symmetry.space_group_name_H-M   'P 1'
#
loop_
_entity.id
_entity.type
_entity.pdbx_description
1 polymer ?
#
loop_
_entity_poly.entity_id
_entity_poly.type
_entity_poly.pdbx_seq_one_letter_code
_entity_poly.pdbx_strand_id
1 'polypeptide(L)'
;MSFCGGGADLTYFFVDHPAAVLSCTVGLYAHATLVPRGDASVNIFSEDLGHEEHYENLARLLTSEEKSLLGTIVSVIRPAYGFDLYLRSDFPVGSGLGGSSAATTAIIAAFNELRQDRWNTYEIAELAFQAERLCFGIAGGWQDQYASAFGGFNLIEFENKRNLVHPIRLEDAARFELEACLVLCDTGLVHNSGQLHEMQRKEMEAELAQTDLLRESVTLCRRMHRHLIRCELHDFG
;
A
#
# COMPACT_ATOMS: atom_id res chain seq x y z
N MET A 1 8.09 -4.39 -2.31
CA MET A 1 9.44 -4.61 -1.74
C MET A 1 10.01 -3.27 -1.32
N SER A 2 10.47 -3.13 -0.08
CA SER A 2 11.15 -1.93 0.42
C SER A 2 12.64 -2.24 0.58
N PHE A 3 13.50 -1.48 -0.09
CA PHE A 3 14.96 -1.64 0.03
C PHE A 3 15.50 -0.92 1.25
N CYS A 4 14.97 0.27 1.53
CA CYS A 4 15.39 1.10 2.64
C CYS A 4 14.35 2.15 3.01
N GLY A 5 14.43 2.70 4.21
CA GLY A 5 13.57 3.79 4.68
C GLY A 5 12.25 3.36 5.31
N GLY A 6 11.96 2.05 5.35
CA GLY A 6 10.75 1.55 6.01
C GLY A 6 10.67 1.97 7.47
N GLY A 7 9.45 2.30 7.94
CA GLY A 7 9.20 2.88 9.26
C GLY A 7 9.30 4.40 9.33
N ALA A 8 10.08 5.04 8.44
CA ALA A 8 10.10 6.49 8.35
C ALA A 8 8.84 7.08 7.67
N ASP A 9 8.08 6.24 6.95
CA ASP A 9 6.81 6.58 6.31
C ASP A 9 5.61 6.61 7.27
N LEU A 10 5.85 6.48 8.57
CA LEU A 10 4.83 6.60 9.60
C LEU A 10 4.55 8.08 9.91
N THR A 11 3.27 8.45 9.95
CA THR A 11 2.83 9.85 10.07
C THR A 11 3.47 10.57 11.26
N TYR A 12 3.60 9.91 12.39
CA TYR A 12 4.19 10.52 13.61
C TYR A 12 5.70 10.82 13.47
N PHE A 13 6.40 10.24 12.48
CA PHE A 13 7.79 10.57 12.19
C PHE A 13 7.89 11.68 11.15
N PHE A 14 7.25 11.52 9.98
CA PHE A 14 7.50 12.43 8.86
C PHE A 14 6.80 13.80 9.00
N VAL A 15 5.89 13.96 9.93
CA VAL A 15 5.32 15.27 10.24
C VAL A 15 6.40 16.25 10.73
N ASP A 16 7.37 15.75 11.50
CA ASP A 16 8.45 16.54 12.08
C ASP A 16 9.79 16.35 11.36
N HIS A 17 9.95 15.24 10.60
CA HIS A 17 11.21 14.85 9.99
C HIS A 17 10.99 14.39 8.55
N PRO A 18 11.57 15.06 7.53
CA PRO A 18 11.47 14.59 6.14
C PRO A 18 11.91 13.13 6.01
N ALA A 19 11.07 12.30 5.46
CA ALA A 19 11.28 10.87 5.29
C ALA A 19 11.42 10.47 3.82
N ALA A 20 12.03 9.34 3.57
CA ALA A 20 12.14 8.76 2.25
C ALA A 20 12.14 7.24 2.32
N VAL A 21 11.48 6.59 1.38
CA VAL A 21 11.46 5.14 1.19
C VAL A 21 11.87 4.82 -0.23
N LEU A 22 12.78 3.88 -0.39
CA LEU A 22 13.16 3.32 -1.68
C LEU A 22 12.50 1.96 -1.85
N SER A 23 11.63 1.85 -2.83
CA SER A 23 10.82 0.64 -3.03
C SER A 23 10.73 0.22 -4.49
N CYS A 24 10.40 -1.05 -4.72
CA CYS A 24 9.89 -1.50 -6.01
C CYS A 24 8.71 -2.46 -5.83
N THR A 25 7.83 -2.49 -6.84
CA THR A 25 6.78 -3.50 -6.91
C THR A 25 7.31 -4.78 -7.52
N VAL A 26 6.66 -5.90 -7.19
CA VAL A 26 6.91 -7.20 -7.80
C VAL A 26 5.81 -7.51 -8.82
N GLY A 27 6.05 -8.43 -9.76
CA GLY A 27 5.12 -8.80 -10.81
C GLY A 27 3.97 -9.71 -10.33
N LEU A 28 3.43 -9.44 -9.14
CA LEU A 28 2.27 -10.12 -8.55
C LEU A 28 1.19 -9.08 -8.29
N TYR A 29 -0.04 -9.36 -8.69
CA TYR A 29 -1.10 -8.36 -8.75
C TYR A 29 -2.30 -8.73 -7.87
N ALA A 30 -2.94 -7.69 -7.32
CA ALA A 30 -4.32 -7.77 -6.85
C ALA A 30 -5.23 -7.31 -7.99
N HIS A 31 -6.28 -8.06 -8.24
CA HIS A 31 -7.24 -7.81 -9.30
C HIS A 31 -8.60 -7.46 -8.71
N ALA A 32 -9.21 -6.39 -9.19
CA ALA A 32 -10.57 -5.99 -8.84
C ALA A 32 -11.36 -5.75 -10.12
N THR A 33 -12.45 -6.50 -10.31
CA THR A 33 -13.38 -6.30 -11.42
C THR A 33 -14.70 -5.80 -10.86
N LEU A 34 -15.13 -4.62 -11.29
CA LEU A 34 -16.34 -3.96 -10.84
C LEU A 34 -17.38 -3.93 -11.96
N VAL A 35 -18.56 -4.47 -11.69
CA VAL A 35 -19.70 -4.47 -12.61
C VAL A 35 -20.85 -3.70 -11.99
N PRO A 36 -21.23 -2.51 -12.54
CA PRO A 36 -22.37 -1.77 -12.05
C PRO A 36 -23.67 -2.54 -12.26
N ARG A 37 -24.58 -2.46 -11.29
CA ARG A 37 -25.90 -3.11 -11.36
C ARG A 37 -27.00 -2.09 -11.65
N GLY A 38 -28.07 -2.57 -12.23
CA GLY A 38 -29.29 -1.78 -12.45
C GLY A 38 -30.20 -1.67 -11.21
N ASP A 39 -29.89 -2.42 -10.15
CA ASP A 39 -30.56 -2.38 -8.85
C ASP A 39 -29.60 -1.83 -7.78
N ALA A 40 -30.05 -1.77 -6.52
CA ALA A 40 -29.25 -1.24 -5.42
C ALA A 40 -28.39 -2.32 -4.72
N SER A 41 -28.44 -3.57 -5.15
CA SER A 41 -27.77 -4.68 -4.47
C SER A 41 -26.24 -4.64 -4.64
N VAL A 42 -25.55 -5.20 -3.66
CA VAL A 42 -24.08 -5.29 -3.64
C VAL A 42 -23.69 -6.74 -3.43
N ASN A 43 -22.94 -7.29 -4.37
CA ASN A 43 -22.38 -8.61 -4.26
C ASN A 43 -20.85 -8.55 -4.33
N ILE A 44 -20.19 -9.35 -3.51
CA ILE A 44 -18.74 -9.40 -3.40
C ILE A 44 -18.31 -10.85 -3.51
N PHE A 45 -17.37 -11.11 -4.39
CA PHE A 45 -16.83 -12.42 -4.67
C PHE A 45 -15.32 -12.39 -4.49
N SER A 46 -14.79 -13.06 -3.47
CA SER A 46 -13.36 -13.19 -3.24
C SER A 46 -12.93 -14.62 -3.55
N GLU A 47 -12.29 -14.82 -4.71
CA GLU A 47 -11.82 -16.15 -5.12
C GLU A 47 -10.79 -16.72 -4.14
N ASP A 48 -9.86 -15.89 -3.67
CA ASP A 48 -8.75 -16.31 -2.81
C ASP A 48 -9.20 -16.75 -1.41
N LEU A 49 -10.27 -16.15 -0.92
CA LEU A 49 -10.84 -16.47 0.37
C LEU A 49 -11.98 -17.50 0.27
N GLY A 50 -12.42 -17.85 -0.95
CA GLY A 50 -13.61 -18.68 -1.17
C GLY A 50 -14.86 -18.09 -0.49
N HIS A 51 -14.97 -16.76 -0.48
CA HIS A 51 -15.95 -16.02 0.30
C HIS A 51 -16.84 -15.17 -0.61
N GLU A 52 -18.15 -15.24 -0.35
CA GLU A 52 -19.16 -14.46 -1.06
C GLU A 52 -20.02 -13.70 -0.06
N GLU A 53 -20.28 -12.43 -0.35
CA GLU A 53 -21.14 -11.58 0.46
C GLU A 53 -22.24 -10.98 -0.42
N HIS A 54 -23.47 -10.92 0.13
CA HIS A 54 -24.62 -10.37 -0.56
C HIS A 54 -25.36 -9.38 0.33
N TYR A 55 -25.56 -8.17 -0.17
CA TYR A 55 -26.28 -7.11 0.53
C TYR A 55 -27.39 -6.55 -0.34
N GLU A 56 -28.57 -6.33 0.25
CA GLU A 56 -29.72 -5.75 -0.46
C GLU A 56 -29.43 -4.35 -1.02
N ASN A 57 -28.56 -3.59 -0.34
CA ASN A 57 -28.13 -2.26 -0.74
C ASN A 57 -26.87 -1.83 0.03
N LEU A 58 -26.29 -0.70 -0.41
CA LEU A 58 -25.11 -0.09 0.22
C LEU A 58 -25.30 0.20 1.72
N ALA A 59 -26.50 0.62 2.13
CA ALA A 59 -26.73 0.93 3.54
C ALA A 59 -26.58 -0.32 4.42
N ARG A 60 -26.98 -1.49 3.92
CA ARG A 60 -26.80 -2.76 4.63
C ARG A 60 -25.32 -3.14 4.74
N LEU A 61 -24.52 -2.95 3.69
CA LEU A 61 -23.09 -3.16 3.76
C LEU A 61 -22.43 -2.24 4.82
N LEU A 62 -22.78 -0.95 4.80
CA LEU A 62 -22.19 0.07 5.70
C LEU A 62 -22.64 -0.08 7.17
N THR A 63 -23.78 -0.73 7.43
CA THR A 63 -24.31 -0.99 8.78
C THR A 63 -24.06 -2.42 9.26
N SER A 64 -23.30 -3.22 8.52
CA SER A 64 -22.91 -4.57 8.94
C SER A 64 -22.21 -4.53 10.30
N GLU A 65 -22.54 -5.44 11.19
CA GLU A 65 -21.92 -5.53 12.52
C GLU A 65 -20.42 -5.86 12.45
N GLU A 66 -20.01 -6.60 11.42
CA GLU A 66 -18.60 -6.86 11.15
C GLU A 66 -18.02 -5.76 10.27
N LYS A 67 -17.12 -4.98 10.89
CA LYS A 67 -16.35 -3.96 10.18
C LYS A 67 -15.40 -4.64 9.19
N SER A 68 -15.73 -4.64 7.92
CA SER A 68 -14.86 -5.17 6.87
C SER A 68 -14.02 -4.06 6.23
N LEU A 69 -12.84 -4.42 5.73
CA LEU A 69 -12.01 -3.48 4.97
C LEU A 69 -12.76 -2.97 3.74
N LEU A 70 -13.49 -3.85 3.06
CA LEU A 70 -14.29 -3.48 1.89
C LEU A 70 -15.42 -2.51 2.24
N GLY A 71 -16.19 -2.77 3.32
CA GLY A 71 -17.21 -1.84 3.80
C GLY A 71 -16.62 -0.46 4.09
N THR A 72 -15.39 -0.42 4.61
CA THR A 72 -14.67 0.82 4.86
C THR A 72 -14.25 1.52 3.57
N ILE A 73 -13.73 0.80 2.58
CA ILE A 73 -13.40 1.35 1.25
C ILE A 73 -14.66 1.96 0.61
N VAL A 74 -15.76 1.22 0.60
CA VAL A 74 -17.05 1.69 0.05
C VAL A 74 -17.58 2.91 0.80
N SER A 75 -17.35 3.00 2.13
CA SER A 75 -17.75 4.18 2.92
C SER A 75 -16.97 5.44 2.54
N VAL A 76 -15.72 5.29 2.11
CA VAL A 76 -14.86 6.39 1.63
C VAL A 76 -15.27 6.81 0.22
N ILE A 77 -15.47 5.84 -0.69
CA ILE A 77 -15.81 6.08 -2.10
C ILE A 77 -17.25 6.60 -2.27
N ARG A 78 -18.21 6.05 -1.52
CA ARG A 78 -19.65 6.36 -1.55
C ARG A 78 -20.27 6.26 -2.95
N PRO A 79 -20.21 5.10 -3.61
CA PRO A 79 -20.84 4.92 -4.90
C PRO A 79 -22.37 5.13 -4.78
N ALA A 80 -23.00 5.67 -5.84
CA ALA A 80 -24.45 5.93 -5.88
C ALA A 80 -25.24 4.78 -6.54
N TYR A 81 -24.62 3.63 -6.80
CA TYR A 81 -25.17 2.48 -7.51
C TYR A 81 -24.79 1.17 -6.84
N GLY A 82 -25.61 0.13 -7.06
CA GLY A 82 -25.28 -1.24 -6.70
C GLY A 82 -24.21 -1.81 -7.63
N PHE A 83 -23.50 -2.85 -7.19
CA PHE A 83 -22.41 -3.43 -7.96
C PHE A 83 -22.14 -4.90 -7.60
N ASP A 84 -21.55 -5.60 -8.54
CA ASP A 84 -20.85 -6.86 -8.31
C ASP A 84 -19.33 -6.56 -8.33
N LEU A 85 -18.62 -7.01 -7.30
CA LEU A 85 -17.17 -6.84 -7.16
C LEU A 85 -16.50 -8.21 -7.07
N TYR A 86 -15.62 -8.51 -8.00
CA TYR A 86 -14.82 -9.72 -8.04
C TYR A 86 -13.38 -9.41 -7.67
N LEU A 87 -12.84 -10.14 -6.69
CA LEU A 87 -11.49 -9.95 -6.15
C LEU A 87 -10.66 -11.23 -6.32
N ARG A 88 -9.43 -11.06 -6.73
CA ARG A 88 -8.43 -12.13 -6.84
C ARG A 88 -7.03 -11.56 -6.64
N SER A 89 -6.12 -12.35 -6.05
CA SER A 89 -4.71 -12.01 -5.91
C SER A 89 -3.81 -13.09 -6.49
N ASP A 90 -2.66 -12.70 -7.03
CA ASP A 90 -1.62 -13.63 -7.50
C ASP A 90 -0.70 -14.09 -6.36
N PHE A 91 -0.97 -13.66 -5.11
CA PHE A 91 -0.14 -13.94 -3.93
C PHE A 91 -1.00 -14.39 -2.74
N PRO A 92 -0.46 -15.22 -1.83
CA PRO A 92 -1.21 -15.69 -0.65
C PRO A 92 -1.56 -14.56 0.31
N VAL A 93 -2.71 -14.68 0.95
CA VAL A 93 -3.12 -13.78 2.04
C VAL A 93 -2.13 -13.90 3.20
N GLY A 94 -1.71 -12.78 3.78
CA GLY A 94 -0.75 -12.77 4.89
C GLY A 94 0.72 -12.97 4.47
N SER A 95 1.03 -12.92 3.18
CA SER A 95 2.39 -13.09 2.64
C SER A 95 3.38 -11.97 3.01
N GLY A 96 2.92 -10.87 3.62
CA GLY A 96 3.79 -9.71 3.91
C GLY A 96 4.17 -8.87 2.69
N LEU A 97 3.55 -9.12 1.52
CA LEU A 97 3.85 -8.42 0.27
C LEU A 97 3.04 -7.12 0.07
N GLY A 98 2.45 -6.55 1.11
CA GLY A 98 1.59 -5.36 0.99
C GLY A 98 0.23 -5.67 0.35
N GLY A 99 -0.24 -6.93 0.44
CA GLY A 99 -1.42 -7.41 -0.26
C GLY A 99 -2.70 -6.67 0.08
N SER A 100 -2.90 -6.27 1.33
CA SER A 100 -4.06 -5.47 1.76
C SER A 100 -4.09 -4.12 1.04
N SER A 101 -2.98 -3.43 0.99
CA SER A 101 -2.86 -2.12 0.32
C SER A 101 -2.98 -2.26 -1.20
N ALA A 102 -2.45 -3.34 -1.79
CA ALA A 102 -2.63 -3.62 -3.22
C ALA A 102 -4.10 -3.88 -3.57
N ALA A 103 -4.81 -4.69 -2.78
CA ALA A 103 -6.23 -4.95 -2.96
C ALA A 103 -7.08 -3.67 -2.79
N THR A 104 -6.81 -2.90 -1.73
CA THR A 104 -7.48 -1.62 -1.47
C THR A 104 -7.30 -0.65 -2.64
N THR A 105 -6.08 -0.51 -3.13
CA THR A 105 -5.75 0.35 -4.28
C THR A 105 -6.45 -0.13 -5.55
N ALA A 106 -6.46 -1.45 -5.82
CA ALA A 106 -7.13 -2.03 -6.98
C ALA A 106 -8.65 -1.79 -6.95
N ILE A 107 -9.28 -1.94 -5.78
CA ILE A 107 -10.72 -1.68 -5.61
C ILE A 107 -11.03 -0.20 -5.88
N ILE A 108 -10.28 0.72 -5.27
CA ILE A 108 -10.47 2.17 -5.48
C ILE A 108 -10.27 2.53 -6.95
N ALA A 109 -9.23 1.98 -7.60
CA ALA A 109 -8.98 2.19 -9.02
C ALA A 109 -10.14 1.67 -9.90
N ALA A 110 -10.72 0.51 -9.58
CA ALA A 110 -11.87 -0.03 -10.31
C ALA A 110 -13.10 0.90 -10.22
N PHE A 111 -13.39 1.44 -9.04
CA PHE A 111 -14.44 2.45 -8.89
C PHE A 111 -14.12 3.75 -9.62
N ASN A 112 -12.84 4.15 -9.65
CA ASN A 112 -12.38 5.36 -10.33
C ASN A 112 -12.62 5.32 -11.85
N GLU A 113 -12.56 4.13 -12.47
CA GLU A 113 -12.85 3.97 -13.90
C GLU A 113 -14.28 4.36 -14.30
N LEU A 114 -15.22 4.28 -13.37
CA LEU A 114 -16.63 4.63 -13.60
C LEU A 114 -16.96 6.09 -13.24
N ARG A 115 -15.99 6.86 -12.73
CA ARG A 115 -16.17 8.26 -12.34
C ARG A 115 -16.01 9.19 -13.53
N GLN A 116 -16.78 10.27 -13.54
CA GLN A 116 -16.58 11.39 -14.47
C GLN A 116 -15.41 12.29 -14.02
N ASP A 117 -15.32 12.55 -12.73
CA ASP A 117 -14.27 13.30 -12.04
C ASP A 117 -13.21 12.34 -11.49
N ARG A 118 -12.40 11.78 -12.37
CA ARG A 118 -11.42 10.76 -12.00
C ARG A 118 -10.35 11.29 -11.07
N TRP A 119 -10.08 10.52 -10.03
CA TRP A 119 -8.93 10.73 -9.15
C TRP A 119 -7.63 10.45 -9.89
N ASN A 120 -6.60 11.24 -9.61
CA ASN A 120 -5.26 10.95 -10.06
C ASN A 120 -4.59 9.89 -9.16
N THR A 121 -3.38 9.45 -9.52
CA THR A 121 -2.67 8.38 -8.82
C THR A 121 -2.38 8.72 -7.36
N TYR A 122 -2.08 9.98 -7.03
CA TYR A 122 -1.87 10.44 -5.65
C TYR A 122 -3.14 10.34 -4.84
N GLU A 123 -4.26 10.83 -5.38
CA GLU A 123 -5.57 10.76 -4.72
C GLU A 123 -6.00 9.32 -4.47
N ILE A 124 -5.72 8.39 -5.41
CA ILE A 124 -5.99 6.95 -5.21
C ILE A 124 -5.16 6.41 -4.04
N ALA A 125 -3.87 6.72 -3.97
CA ALA A 125 -3.00 6.27 -2.88
C ALA A 125 -3.45 6.85 -1.52
N GLU A 126 -3.83 8.10 -1.48
CA GLU A 126 -4.32 8.79 -0.28
C GLU A 126 -5.66 8.24 0.20
N LEU A 127 -6.60 7.97 -0.72
CA LEU A 127 -7.88 7.32 -0.41
C LEU A 127 -7.66 5.89 0.11
N ALA A 128 -6.71 5.15 -0.47
CA ALA A 128 -6.35 3.82 0.01
C ALA A 128 -5.79 3.86 1.43
N PHE A 129 -4.89 4.80 1.71
CA PHE A 129 -4.40 5.04 3.07
C PHE A 129 -5.53 5.41 4.03
N GLN A 130 -6.39 6.34 3.64
CA GLN A 130 -7.54 6.75 4.45
C GLN A 130 -8.43 5.56 4.80
N ALA A 131 -8.81 4.75 3.82
CA ALA A 131 -9.67 3.59 4.03
C ALA A 131 -9.02 2.57 4.96
N GLU A 132 -7.77 2.20 4.70
CA GLU A 132 -7.07 1.11 5.38
C GLU A 132 -6.58 1.52 6.78
N ARG A 133 -5.93 2.68 6.91
CA ARG A 133 -5.26 3.12 8.13
C ARG A 133 -6.16 3.93 9.05
N LEU A 134 -6.85 4.93 8.52
CA LEU A 134 -7.64 5.84 9.35
C LEU A 134 -9.04 5.30 9.65
N CYS A 135 -9.72 4.74 8.65
CA CYS A 135 -11.10 4.30 8.82
C CYS A 135 -11.20 2.86 9.31
N PHE A 136 -10.45 1.93 8.74
CA PHE A 136 -10.45 0.53 9.19
C PHE A 136 -9.60 0.34 10.44
N GLY A 137 -8.47 1.05 10.54
CA GLY A 137 -7.64 1.11 11.74
C GLY A 137 -6.49 0.11 11.77
N ILE A 138 -6.03 -0.37 10.62
CA ILE A 138 -4.78 -1.15 10.53
C ILE A 138 -3.61 -0.19 10.76
N ALA A 139 -2.80 -0.43 11.77
CA ALA A 139 -1.59 0.35 11.99
C ALA A 139 -0.58 0.13 10.85
N GLY A 140 0.08 1.21 10.41
CA GLY A 140 1.09 1.13 9.34
C GLY A 140 1.42 2.48 8.72
N GLY A 141 2.42 2.48 7.84
CA GLY A 141 2.86 3.64 7.08
C GLY A 141 2.12 3.83 5.76
N TRP A 142 2.63 4.76 4.97
CA TRP A 142 2.06 5.20 3.70
C TRP A 142 2.68 4.50 2.47
N GLN A 143 3.83 3.84 2.63
CA GLN A 143 4.62 3.34 1.51
C GLN A 143 3.87 2.33 0.63
N ASP A 144 3.08 1.43 1.23
CA ASP A 144 2.45 0.32 0.51
C ASP A 144 1.38 0.80 -0.47
N GLN A 145 0.56 1.77 -0.08
CA GLN A 145 -0.48 2.36 -0.92
C GLN A 145 0.13 3.13 -2.08
N TYR A 146 1.19 3.92 -1.82
CA TYR A 146 1.91 4.63 -2.87
C TYR A 146 2.63 3.68 -3.82
N ALA A 147 3.33 2.68 -3.31
CA ALA A 147 3.99 1.67 -4.13
C ALA A 147 2.99 0.93 -5.03
N SER A 148 1.82 0.55 -4.48
CA SER A 148 0.77 -0.15 -5.23
C SER A 148 0.14 0.73 -6.31
N ALA A 149 -0.09 2.02 -6.02
CA ALA A 149 -0.71 2.94 -6.97
C ALA A 149 0.22 3.35 -8.11
N PHE A 150 1.50 3.56 -7.83
CA PHE A 150 2.47 4.05 -8.82
C PHE A 150 3.18 2.92 -9.58
N GLY A 151 3.43 1.79 -8.94
CA GLY A 151 4.14 0.66 -9.52
C GLY A 151 5.61 0.95 -9.87
N GLY A 152 6.38 -0.08 -10.15
CA GLY A 152 7.79 0.02 -10.55
C GLY A 152 8.74 0.41 -9.42
N PHE A 153 9.90 0.96 -9.79
CA PHE A 153 10.91 1.45 -8.85
C PHE A 153 10.64 2.92 -8.51
N ASN A 154 10.57 3.24 -7.22
CA ASN A 154 10.27 4.59 -6.74
C ASN A 154 11.12 4.98 -5.54
N LEU A 155 11.58 6.22 -5.51
CA LEU A 155 11.87 6.93 -4.28
C LEU A 155 10.61 7.70 -3.89
N ILE A 156 10.06 7.41 -2.72
CA ILE A 156 8.87 8.06 -2.18
C ILE A 156 9.32 8.95 -1.03
N GLU A 157 9.12 10.25 -1.15
CA GLU A 157 9.43 11.22 -0.09
C GLU A 157 8.14 11.62 0.62
N PHE A 158 8.19 11.59 1.95
CA PHE A 158 7.10 11.98 2.83
C PHE A 158 7.49 13.22 3.63
N GLU A 159 6.67 14.25 3.54
CA GLU A 159 6.81 15.49 4.26
C GLU A 159 5.46 15.93 4.83
N ASN A 160 5.45 16.75 5.88
CA ASN A 160 4.23 17.21 6.56
C ASN A 160 3.13 17.73 5.60
N LYS A 161 3.51 18.40 4.50
CA LYS A 161 2.57 19.06 3.60
C LYS A 161 2.32 18.32 2.28
N ARG A 162 3.14 17.33 1.95
CA ARG A 162 3.07 16.63 0.66
C ARG A 162 3.86 15.35 0.68
N ASN A 163 3.38 14.39 -0.09
CA ASN A 163 4.12 13.18 -0.43
C ASN A 163 4.51 13.28 -1.91
N LEU A 164 5.74 12.91 -2.26
CA LEU A 164 6.25 12.97 -3.63
C LEU A 164 6.78 11.61 -4.04
N VAL A 165 6.39 11.16 -5.21
CA VAL A 165 6.90 9.93 -5.82
C VAL A 165 7.83 10.30 -6.96
N HIS A 166 9.06 9.80 -6.90
CA HIS A 166 10.07 9.94 -7.94
C HIS A 166 10.28 8.58 -8.62
N PRO A 167 9.63 8.32 -9.77
CA PRO A 167 9.82 7.08 -10.50
C PRO A 167 11.28 6.95 -10.97
N ILE A 168 11.87 5.78 -10.71
CA ILE A 168 13.25 5.49 -11.09
C ILE A 168 13.23 4.64 -12.36
N ARG A 169 13.85 5.13 -13.40
CA ARG A 169 14.02 4.41 -14.65
C ARG A 169 15.40 3.76 -14.66
N LEU A 170 15.41 2.43 -14.50
CA LEU A 170 16.62 1.64 -14.64
C LEU A 170 16.78 1.18 -16.09
N GLU A 171 18.00 1.16 -16.58
CA GLU A 171 18.33 0.43 -17.80
C GLU A 171 18.06 -1.08 -17.61
N ASP A 172 17.65 -1.76 -18.66
CA ASP A 172 17.31 -3.20 -18.57
C ASP A 172 18.48 -4.03 -18.04
N ALA A 173 19.71 -3.72 -18.44
CA ALA A 173 20.90 -4.41 -17.93
C ALA A 173 21.04 -4.31 -16.41
N ALA A 174 20.89 -3.09 -15.85
CA ALA A 174 20.97 -2.88 -14.40
C ALA A 174 19.80 -3.53 -13.66
N ARG A 175 18.60 -3.52 -14.26
CA ARG A 175 17.44 -4.21 -13.69
C ARG A 175 17.65 -5.72 -13.61
N PHE A 176 18.10 -6.34 -14.70
CA PHE A 176 18.35 -7.78 -14.73
C PHE A 176 19.50 -8.20 -13.80
N GLU A 177 20.55 -7.37 -13.68
CA GLU A 177 21.63 -7.60 -12.74
C GLU A 177 21.12 -7.54 -11.29
N LEU A 178 20.29 -6.53 -10.95
CA LEU A 178 19.68 -6.43 -9.62
C LEU A 178 18.80 -7.64 -9.34
N GLU A 179 17.94 -8.06 -10.27
CA GLU A 179 17.09 -9.24 -10.14
C GLU A 179 17.92 -10.52 -9.89
N ALA A 180 19.06 -10.67 -10.58
CA ALA A 180 19.95 -11.81 -10.42
C ALA A 180 20.69 -11.84 -9.06
N CYS A 181 20.85 -10.67 -8.42
CA CYS A 181 21.50 -10.54 -7.11
C CYS A 181 20.52 -10.68 -5.93
N LEU A 182 19.22 -10.58 -6.18
CA LEU A 182 18.21 -10.68 -5.11
C LEU A 182 17.92 -12.14 -4.77
N VAL A 183 17.83 -12.41 -3.45
CA VAL A 183 17.42 -13.69 -2.91
C VAL A 183 16.18 -13.50 -2.06
N LEU A 184 15.11 -14.22 -2.38
CA LEU A 184 13.90 -14.27 -1.56
C LEU A 184 14.04 -15.40 -0.54
N CYS A 185 13.90 -15.06 0.74
CA CYS A 185 13.85 -16.04 1.82
C CYS A 185 12.48 -16.00 2.49
N ASP A 186 11.74 -17.10 2.41
CA ASP A 186 10.50 -17.26 3.17
C ASP A 186 10.85 -17.70 4.59
N THR A 187 10.44 -16.90 5.58
CA THR A 187 10.67 -17.19 7.01
C THR A 187 9.67 -18.20 7.57
N GLY A 188 8.63 -18.54 6.84
CA GLY A 188 7.52 -19.40 7.31
C GLY A 188 6.67 -18.77 8.43
N LEU A 189 6.88 -17.48 8.74
CA LEU A 189 6.13 -16.76 9.78
C LEU A 189 5.04 -15.92 9.14
N VAL A 190 3.82 -16.07 9.65
CA VAL A 190 2.72 -15.18 9.32
C VAL A 190 2.84 -13.92 10.18
N HIS A 191 3.07 -12.78 9.56
CA HIS A 191 3.21 -11.50 10.25
C HIS A 191 1.88 -10.77 10.36
N ASN A 192 1.58 -10.31 11.56
CA ASN A 192 0.60 -9.24 11.76
C ASN A 192 1.36 -7.90 11.79
N SER A 193 1.49 -7.27 10.62
CA SER A 193 2.21 -6.00 10.47
C SER A 193 1.63 -4.89 11.36
N GLY A 194 0.31 -4.89 11.64
CA GLY A 194 -0.32 -3.92 12.52
C GLY A 194 0.22 -3.97 13.96
N GLN A 195 0.44 -5.16 14.51
CA GLN A 195 1.01 -5.30 15.87
C GLN A 195 2.46 -4.79 15.93
N LEU A 196 3.24 -5.06 14.89
CA LEU A 196 4.64 -4.61 14.82
C LEU A 196 4.71 -3.07 14.79
N HIS A 197 3.86 -2.42 14.01
CA HIS A 197 3.78 -0.96 13.94
C HIS A 197 3.26 -0.31 15.23
N GLU A 198 2.33 -0.96 15.94
CA GLU A 198 1.92 -0.49 17.27
C GLU A 198 3.04 -0.57 18.31
N MET A 199 3.83 -1.64 18.27
CA MET A 199 5.03 -1.76 19.13
C MET A 199 6.05 -0.67 18.80
N GLN A 200 6.37 -0.49 17.52
CA GLN A 200 7.25 0.59 17.06
C GLN A 200 6.79 1.97 17.53
N ARG A 201 5.48 2.27 17.42
CA ARG A 201 4.94 3.55 17.89
C ARG A 201 5.16 3.74 19.39
N LYS A 202 4.86 2.73 20.20
CA LYS A 202 5.05 2.80 21.66
C LYS A 202 6.51 3.00 22.07
N GLU A 203 7.42 2.34 21.37
CA GLU A 203 8.85 2.47 21.58
C GLU A 203 9.38 3.85 21.17
N MET A 204 8.86 4.44 20.08
CA MET A 204 9.22 5.79 19.65
C MET A 204 8.69 6.88 20.60
N GLU A 205 7.49 6.70 21.16
CA GLU A 205 6.96 7.59 22.18
C GLU A 205 7.80 7.56 23.48
N ALA A 206 8.57 6.49 23.69
CA ALA A 206 9.37 6.28 24.90
C ALA A 206 10.85 6.70 24.75
N GLU A 207 11.44 6.74 23.54
CA GLU A 207 12.89 6.92 23.36
C GLU A 207 13.25 7.80 22.15
N LEU A 208 13.97 8.91 22.41
CA LEU A 208 14.63 9.77 21.41
C LEU A 208 15.62 9.00 20.51
N ALA A 209 16.19 7.91 20.97
CA ALA A 209 17.16 7.08 20.24
C ALA A 209 16.57 6.47 18.95
N GLN A 210 15.30 6.12 18.92
CA GLN A 210 14.67 5.57 17.70
C GLN A 210 14.48 6.62 16.61
N THR A 211 14.25 7.87 16.95
CA THR A 211 14.17 8.96 15.98
C THR A 211 15.49 9.12 15.21
N ASP A 212 16.62 9.01 15.90
CA ASP A 212 17.94 9.11 15.25
C ASP A 212 18.22 7.91 14.33
N LEU A 213 17.84 6.70 14.71
CA LEU A 213 17.93 5.52 13.83
C LEU A 213 17.10 5.67 12.55
N LEU A 214 15.89 6.22 12.65
CA LEU A 214 15.07 6.50 11.46
C LEU A 214 15.67 7.59 10.57
N ARG A 215 16.27 8.63 11.14
CA ARG A 215 17.02 9.65 10.38
C ARG A 215 18.22 9.07 9.66
N GLU A 216 18.94 8.15 10.30
CA GLU A 216 20.04 7.42 9.68
C GLU A 216 19.54 6.53 8.54
N SER A 217 18.43 5.80 8.75
CA SER A 217 17.77 5.01 7.71
C SER A 217 17.36 5.85 6.50
N VAL A 218 16.80 7.05 6.71
CA VAL A 218 16.48 7.99 5.62
C VAL A 218 17.73 8.47 4.88
N THR A 219 18.83 8.72 5.62
CA THR A 219 20.10 9.12 5.03
C THR A 219 20.67 7.99 4.17
N LEU A 220 20.62 6.75 4.66
CA LEU A 220 21.01 5.56 3.91
C LEU A 220 20.13 5.39 2.66
N CYS A 221 18.82 5.54 2.80
CA CYS A 221 17.87 5.45 1.68
C CYS A 221 18.24 6.40 0.54
N ARG A 222 18.56 7.66 0.84
CA ARG A 222 19.00 8.64 -0.15
C ARG A 222 20.36 8.30 -0.77
N ARG A 223 21.25 7.66 -0.01
CA ARG A 223 22.53 7.15 -0.52
C ARG A 223 22.31 5.98 -1.48
N MET A 224 21.52 5.00 -1.09
CA MET A 224 21.15 3.86 -1.92
C MET A 224 20.46 4.30 -3.22
N HIS A 225 19.53 5.25 -3.14
CA HIS A 225 18.91 5.83 -4.33
C HIS A 225 19.95 6.40 -5.31
N ARG A 226 20.96 7.13 -4.83
CA ARG A 226 22.03 7.67 -5.68
C ARG A 226 22.84 6.56 -6.38
N HIS A 227 23.17 5.49 -5.69
CA HIS A 227 23.85 4.33 -6.28
C HIS A 227 22.98 3.62 -7.30
N LEU A 228 21.69 3.44 -7.01
CA LEU A 228 20.75 2.79 -7.91
C LEU A 228 20.60 3.54 -9.24
N ILE A 229 20.39 4.86 -9.21
CA ILE A 229 20.22 5.67 -10.44
C ILE A 229 21.52 5.78 -11.27
N ARG A 230 22.67 5.49 -10.68
CA ARG A 230 23.98 5.46 -11.34
C ARG A 230 24.38 4.05 -11.77
N CYS A 231 23.52 3.07 -11.56
CA CYS A 231 23.78 1.65 -11.80
C CYS A 231 25.01 1.11 -11.05
N GLU A 232 25.34 1.68 -9.90
CA GLU A 232 26.43 1.26 -9.02
C GLU A 232 25.90 0.18 -8.05
N LEU A 233 25.55 -1.00 -8.60
CA LEU A 233 24.80 -2.03 -7.84
C LEU A 233 25.63 -2.66 -6.72
N HIS A 234 26.96 -2.70 -6.84
CA HIS A 234 27.85 -3.18 -5.77
C HIS A 234 27.78 -2.26 -4.52
N ASP A 235 27.68 -0.95 -4.73
CA ASP A 235 27.60 0.03 -3.63
C ASP A 235 26.14 0.23 -3.15
N PHE A 236 25.18 -0.26 -3.91
CA PHE A 236 23.76 -0.29 -3.55
C PHE A 236 23.45 -1.35 -2.49
N GLY A 237 24.00 -2.55 -2.56
CA GLY A 237 23.86 -3.66 -1.61
C GLY A 237 25.02 -3.68 -0.64
#